data_44c76eece18450b1898b28530ba082f2
#
_entry.id   44c76eece18450b1898b28530ba082f2
#
_cell.length_a   1.000
_cell.length_b   1.000
_cell.length_c   1.000
_cell.angle_alpha   90.00
_cell.angle_beta   90.00
_cell.angle_gamma   90.00
#
_symmetry.space_group_name_H-M   'P 1'
#
loop_
_entity.id
_entity.type
_entity.pdbx_description
1 polymer ?
#
loop_
_entity_poly.entity_id
_entity_poly.type
_entity_poly.pdbx_seq_one_letter_code
_entity_poly.pdbx_strand_id
1 'polypeptide(L)'
;MNKLERILFYFPETSLPVLVSEDHLSDYEAESDPFPQSFIDEVMTTWEKEIDDFTEFIPCFRLPKEEKFNAVVYWKGGLLRYDFMLVTLDNKGELINKKSIAGTIVNDAIIKKSVASI
;
A
#
# COMPACT_ATOMS: atom_id res chain seq x y z
N MET A 1 -3.40 -18.96 10.63
CA MET A 1 -2.43 -17.88 10.27
C MET A 1 -2.34 -16.87 11.40
N ASN A 2 -1.14 -16.38 11.71
CA ASN A 2 -0.98 -15.28 12.64
C ASN A 2 -1.30 -13.94 11.94
N LYS A 3 -1.27 -12.84 12.69
CA LYS A 3 -1.61 -11.52 12.16
C LYS A 3 -0.72 -11.11 10.97
N LEU A 4 0.60 -11.32 11.08
CA LEU A 4 1.54 -10.98 10.01
C LEU A 4 1.25 -11.76 8.73
N GLU A 5 1.03 -13.07 8.84
CA GLU A 5 0.74 -13.92 7.68
C GLU A 5 -0.58 -13.52 7.00
N ARG A 6 -1.60 -13.14 7.79
CA ARG A 6 -2.87 -12.66 7.27
C ARG A 6 -2.70 -11.37 6.48
N ILE A 7 -1.86 -10.45 6.96
CA ILE A 7 -1.56 -9.21 6.25
C ILE A 7 -0.81 -9.49 4.96
N LEU A 8 0.28 -10.24 5.03
CA LEU A 8 1.13 -10.52 3.87
C LEU A 8 0.41 -11.32 2.77
N PHE A 9 -0.60 -12.08 3.13
CA PHE A 9 -1.39 -12.88 2.18
C PHE A 9 -1.94 -12.05 1.03
N TYR A 10 -2.32 -10.80 1.26
CA TYR A 10 -2.92 -9.94 0.25
C TYR A 10 -1.91 -9.21 -0.62
N PHE A 11 -0.62 -9.30 -0.31
CA PHE A 11 0.44 -8.59 -1.03
C PHE A 11 1.31 -9.56 -1.80
N PRO A 12 1.28 -9.52 -3.16
CA PRO A 12 2.16 -10.38 -3.97
C PRO A 12 3.64 -10.10 -3.70
N GLU A 13 4.48 -11.12 -3.79
CA GLU A 13 5.92 -10.96 -3.67
C GLU A 13 6.48 -10.20 -4.86
N THR A 14 7.49 -9.37 -4.64
CA THR A 14 8.21 -8.70 -5.70
C THR A 14 9.72 -8.85 -5.53
N SER A 15 10.45 -8.64 -6.62
CA SER A 15 11.91 -8.63 -6.61
C SER A 15 12.42 -7.20 -6.67
N LEU A 16 13.54 -6.93 -6.01
CA LEU A 16 14.21 -5.62 -6.09
C LEU A 16 15.19 -5.61 -7.24
N PRO A 17 15.43 -4.46 -7.88
CA PRO A 17 14.78 -3.17 -7.66
C PRO A 17 13.36 -3.10 -8.25
N VAL A 18 12.53 -2.24 -7.70
CA VAL A 18 11.17 -2.02 -8.20
C VAL A 18 10.90 -0.51 -8.37
N LEU A 19 10.29 -0.14 -9.50
CA LEU A 19 9.84 1.23 -9.75
C LEU A 19 8.37 1.34 -9.39
N VAL A 20 8.04 2.28 -8.51
CA VAL A 20 6.68 2.52 -8.05
C VAL A 20 6.13 3.76 -8.73
N SER A 21 5.12 3.60 -9.57
CA SER A 21 4.42 4.71 -10.21
C SER A 21 3.00 4.29 -10.58
N GLU A 22 2.14 5.27 -10.81
CA GLU A 22 0.77 5.01 -11.25
C GLU A 22 0.68 4.37 -12.63
N ASP A 23 1.71 4.49 -13.45
CA ASP A 23 1.79 3.83 -14.74
C ASP A 23 1.75 2.29 -14.62
N HIS A 24 2.11 1.76 -13.44
CA HIS A 24 2.10 0.34 -13.15
C HIS A 24 0.89 -0.11 -12.30
N LEU A 25 -0.02 0.80 -11.98
CA LEU A 25 -1.15 0.51 -11.09
C LEU A 25 -2.04 -0.62 -11.62
N SER A 26 -2.31 -0.63 -12.92
CA SER A 26 -3.12 -1.69 -13.54
C SER A 26 -2.46 -3.06 -13.42
N ASP A 27 -1.13 -3.13 -13.44
CA ASP A 27 -0.40 -4.38 -13.25
C ASP A 27 -0.56 -4.89 -11.82
N TYR A 28 -0.45 -4.01 -10.83
CA TYR A 28 -0.65 -4.36 -9.42
C TYR A 28 -2.07 -4.85 -9.17
N GLU A 29 -3.06 -4.14 -9.71
CA GLU A 29 -4.46 -4.50 -9.58
C GLU A 29 -4.75 -5.88 -10.20
N ALA A 30 -4.14 -6.19 -11.34
CA ALA A 30 -4.32 -7.47 -12.02
C ALA A 30 -3.67 -8.63 -11.27
N GLU A 31 -2.59 -8.39 -10.55
CA GLU A 31 -1.81 -9.43 -9.84
C GLU A 31 -2.26 -9.67 -8.41
N SER A 32 -3.11 -8.81 -7.86
CA SER A 32 -3.55 -8.91 -6.47
C SER A 32 -5.06 -9.09 -6.36
N ASP A 33 -5.50 -9.70 -5.26
CA ASP A 33 -6.91 -9.75 -4.90
C ASP A 33 -7.26 -8.50 -4.10
N PRO A 34 -8.47 -7.94 -4.27
CA PRO A 34 -8.88 -6.79 -3.46
C PRO A 34 -8.98 -7.16 -1.98
N PHE A 35 -8.73 -6.19 -1.11
CA PHE A 35 -8.92 -6.39 0.33
C PHE A 35 -10.39 -6.67 0.63
N PRO A 36 -10.71 -7.74 1.37
CA PRO A 36 -12.07 -7.91 1.86
C PRO A 36 -12.43 -6.85 2.89
N GLN A 37 -13.72 -6.57 3.05
CA GLN A 37 -14.17 -5.53 3.98
C GLN A 37 -13.70 -5.81 5.40
N SER A 38 -13.66 -7.08 5.82
CA SER A 38 -13.16 -7.46 7.15
C SER A 38 -11.70 -7.04 7.36
N PHE A 39 -10.86 -7.16 6.33
CA PHE A 39 -9.47 -6.72 6.40
C PHE A 39 -9.38 -5.20 6.52
N ILE A 40 -10.19 -4.47 5.74
CA ILE A 40 -10.24 -3.01 5.81
C ILE A 40 -10.64 -2.58 7.23
N ASP A 41 -11.68 -3.19 7.79
CA ASP A 41 -12.18 -2.84 9.12
C ASP A 41 -11.18 -3.16 10.23
N GLU A 42 -10.44 -4.26 10.13
CA GLU A 42 -9.51 -4.70 11.18
C GLU A 42 -8.11 -4.08 11.05
N VAL A 43 -7.62 -3.89 9.85
CA VAL A 43 -6.22 -3.49 9.60
C VAL A 43 -6.13 -2.09 9.02
N MET A 44 -6.80 -1.81 7.91
CA MET A 44 -6.65 -0.53 7.23
C MET A 44 -7.11 0.64 8.08
N THR A 45 -8.12 0.46 8.91
CA THR A 45 -8.58 1.50 9.84
C THR A 45 -7.54 1.84 10.90
N THR A 46 -6.61 0.94 11.19
CA THR A 46 -5.50 1.20 12.12
C THR A 46 -4.33 1.90 11.43
N TRP A 47 -4.17 1.67 10.12
CA TRP A 47 -3.09 2.28 9.34
C TRP A 47 -3.49 3.64 8.77
N GLU A 48 -4.76 3.83 8.44
CA GLU A 48 -5.30 5.05 7.85
C GLU A 48 -6.37 5.64 8.75
N LYS A 49 -6.22 6.91 9.11
CA LYS A 49 -7.15 7.60 10.02
C LYS A 49 -8.35 8.19 9.31
N GLU A 50 -8.20 8.51 8.03
CA GLU A 50 -9.25 9.17 7.26
C GLU A 50 -9.66 8.27 6.09
N ILE A 51 -10.68 7.45 6.32
CA ILE A 51 -11.28 6.60 5.30
C ILE A 51 -12.71 7.07 5.12
N ASP A 52 -13.07 7.45 3.89
CA ASP A 52 -14.43 7.84 3.54
C ASP A 52 -14.96 6.95 2.41
N ASP A 53 -16.18 7.25 1.92
CA ASP A 53 -16.83 6.47 0.88
C ASP A 53 -16.10 6.52 -0.47
N PHE A 54 -15.19 7.46 -0.66
CA PHE A 54 -14.42 7.63 -1.89
C PHE A 54 -13.02 7.04 -1.79
N THR A 55 -12.64 6.51 -0.64
CA THR A 55 -11.30 5.94 -0.44
C THR A 55 -11.24 4.52 -0.98
N GLU A 56 -10.27 4.26 -1.84
CA GLU A 56 -9.99 2.93 -2.39
C GLU A 56 -8.60 2.48 -1.99
N PHE A 57 -8.44 1.16 -1.82
CA PHE A 57 -7.15 0.54 -1.51
C PHE A 57 -6.87 -0.58 -2.49
N ILE A 58 -5.66 -0.60 -3.05
CA ILE A 58 -5.20 -1.68 -3.92
C ILE A 58 -3.90 -2.22 -3.34
N PRO A 59 -3.84 -3.51 -2.93
CA PRO A 59 -2.58 -4.11 -2.51
C PRO A 59 -1.65 -4.20 -3.72
N CYS A 60 -0.42 -3.73 -3.58
CA CYS A 60 0.52 -3.70 -4.68
C CYS A 60 1.51 -4.87 -4.58
N PHE A 61 2.34 -4.88 -3.55
CA PHE A 61 3.35 -5.92 -3.39
C PHE A 61 3.95 -5.90 -1.99
N ARG A 62 4.68 -6.97 -1.65
CA ARG A 62 5.50 -7.03 -0.45
C ARG A 62 6.97 -7.13 -0.87
N LEU A 63 7.84 -6.50 -0.10
CA LEU A 63 9.28 -6.57 -0.31
C LEU A 63 9.83 -7.89 0.25
N PRO A 64 11.01 -8.34 -0.21
CA PRO A 64 11.66 -9.49 0.40
C PRO A 64 11.82 -9.30 1.89
N LYS A 65 11.58 -10.37 2.65
CA LYS A 65 11.62 -10.32 4.12
C LYS A 65 12.99 -9.96 4.65
N GLU A 66 13.03 -8.99 5.57
CA GLU A 66 14.20 -8.67 6.36
C GLU A 66 14.12 -9.36 7.73
N GLU A 67 15.26 -9.47 8.42
CA GLU A 67 15.31 -10.21 9.69
C GLU A 67 14.39 -9.64 10.77
N LYS A 68 14.31 -8.31 10.87
CA LYS A 68 13.59 -7.62 11.94
C LYS A 68 12.29 -6.96 11.51
N PHE A 69 12.02 -6.90 10.21
CA PHE A 69 10.82 -6.23 9.72
C PHE A 69 10.34 -6.82 8.40
N ASN A 70 9.10 -6.49 8.07
CA ASN A 70 8.46 -6.82 6.80
C ASN A 70 7.88 -5.53 6.23
N ALA A 71 7.93 -5.37 4.92
CA ALA A 71 7.43 -4.16 4.27
C ALA A 71 6.45 -4.51 3.17
N VAL A 72 5.37 -3.74 3.09
CA VAL A 72 4.33 -3.88 2.08
C VAL A 72 4.03 -2.52 1.47
N VAL A 73 3.56 -2.53 0.24
CA VAL A 73 3.14 -1.32 -0.46
C VAL A 73 1.71 -1.50 -0.93
N TYR A 74 0.87 -0.52 -0.65
CA TYR A 74 -0.48 -0.45 -1.20
C TYR A 74 -0.73 0.93 -1.80
N TRP A 75 -1.68 0.99 -2.73
CA TRP A 75 -2.16 2.24 -3.32
C TRP A 75 -3.42 2.67 -2.58
N LYS A 76 -3.48 3.95 -2.26
CA LYS A 76 -4.63 4.58 -1.64
C LYS A 76 -5.13 5.67 -2.57
N GLY A 77 -6.38 5.58 -3.00
CA GLY A 77 -7.01 6.57 -3.86
C GLY A 77 -8.13 7.31 -3.17
N GLY A 78 -8.19 8.61 -3.35
CA GLY A 78 -9.26 9.48 -2.91
C GLY A 78 -9.67 10.42 -4.02
N LEU A 79 -10.43 11.47 -3.69
CA LEU A 79 -10.96 12.39 -4.70
C LEU A 79 -9.88 13.19 -5.43
N LEU A 80 -8.89 13.72 -4.69
CA LEU A 80 -7.90 14.63 -5.24
C LEU A 80 -6.46 14.19 -4.98
N ARG A 81 -6.28 13.03 -4.36
CA ARG A 81 -4.95 12.55 -3.99
C ARG A 81 -4.88 11.04 -4.09
N TYR A 82 -3.81 10.58 -4.71
CA TYR A 82 -3.49 9.16 -4.84
C TYR A 82 -2.07 8.94 -4.30
N ASP A 83 -1.90 7.99 -3.41
CA ASP A 83 -0.61 7.71 -2.78
C ASP A 83 -0.28 6.23 -2.81
N PHE A 84 1.00 5.94 -3.10
CA PHE A 84 1.58 4.63 -2.79
C PHE A 84 2.16 4.72 -1.38
N MET A 85 1.67 3.86 -0.50
CA MET A 85 2.04 3.85 0.90
C MET A 85 2.97 2.68 1.19
N LEU A 86 4.13 2.98 1.75
CA LEU A 86 5.05 1.95 2.24
C LEU A 86 4.83 1.77 3.74
N VAL A 87 4.45 0.56 4.12
CA VAL A 87 4.20 0.20 5.53
C VAL A 87 5.24 -0.81 5.97
N THR A 88 5.88 -0.53 7.10
CA THR A 88 6.83 -1.43 7.73
C THR A 88 6.20 -2.05 8.97
N LEU A 89 6.28 -3.36 9.07
CA LEU A 89 5.67 -4.15 10.14
C LEU A 89 6.75 -4.95 10.86
N ASP A 90 6.56 -5.15 12.17
CA ASP A 90 7.41 -6.08 12.91
C ASP A 90 7.01 -7.54 12.64
N ASN A 91 7.72 -8.49 13.23
CA ASN A 91 7.45 -9.91 13.00
C ASN A 91 6.14 -10.39 13.64
N LYS A 92 5.47 -9.56 14.41
CA LYS A 92 4.14 -9.84 14.98
C LYS A 92 3.02 -9.23 14.16
N GLY A 93 3.36 -8.45 13.12
CA GLY A 93 2.37 -7.76 12.29
C GLY A 93 1.96 -6.40 12.81
N GLU A 94 2.69 -5.85 13.80
CA GLU A 94 2.41 -4.52 14.32
C GLU A 94 3.11 -3.44 13.47
N LEU A 95 2.45 -2.30 13.32
CA LEU A 95 2.94 -1.18 12.53
C LEU A 95 4.18 -0.56 13.18
N ILE A 96 5.28 -0.50 12.42
CA ILE A 96 6.48 0.23 12.81
C ILE A 96 6.46 1.65 12.22
N ASN A 97 6.23 1.75 10.92
CA ASN A 97 6.24 3.01 10.21
C ASN A 97 5.37 2.96 8.96
N LYS A 98 4.90 4.13 8.54
CA LYS A 98 4.11 4.29 7.34
C LYS A 98 4.50 5.62 6.69
N LYS A 99 4.73 5.60 5.36
CA LYS A 99 5.02 6.84 4.63
C LYS A 99 4.54 6.75 3.19
N SER A 100 4.17 7.89 2.62
CA SER A 100 3.88 8.02 1.20
C SER A 100 5.21 8.10 0.44
N ILE A 101 5.40 7.23 -0.56
CA ILE A 101 6.63 7.16 -1.34
C ILE A 101 6.46 7.66 -2.77
N ALA A 102 5.24 7.60 -3.29
CA ALA A 102 4.93 8.06 -4.65
C ALA A 102 3.45 8.42 -4.72
N GLY A 103 3.03 9.13 -5.75
CA GLY A 103 1.62 9.43 -5.91
C GLY A 103 1.31 10.56 -6.88
N THR A 104 0.04 10.96 -6.88
CA THR A 104 -0.49 12.06 -7.67
C THR A 104 -1.33 12.96 -6.78
N ILE A 105 -1.09 14.26 -6.83
CA ILE A 105 -1.88 15.26 -6.13
C ILE A 105 -2.48 16.19 -7.18
N VAL A 106 -3.80 16.37 -7.11
CA VAL A 106 -4.52 17.32 -7.96
C VAL A 106 -4.91 18.51 -7.08
N ASN A 107 -4.39 19.69 -7.40
CA ASN A 107 -4.66 20.90 -6.65
C ASN A 107 -4.94 22.04 -7.64
N ASP A 108 -6.15 22.55 -7.66
CA ASP A 108 -6.63 23.54 -8.63
C ASP A 108 -6.37 23.07 -10.06
N ALA A 109 -5.60 23.80 -10.83
CA ALA A 109 -5.23 23.44 -12.20
C ALA A 109 -3.88 22.70 -12.30
N ILE A 110 -3.29 22.33 -11.16
CA ILE A 110 -1.95 21.73 -11.11
C ILE A 110 -2.06 20.26 -10.73
N ILE A 111 -1.41 19.40 -11.53
CA ILE A 111 -1.26 17.97 -11.23
C ILE A 111 0.20 17.71 -10.92
N LYS A 112 0.49 17.21 -9.72
CA LYS A 112 1.83 16.82 -9.31
C LYS A 112 1.90 15.30 -9.20
N LYS A 113 2.87 14.70 -9.91
CA LYS A 113 3.11 13.26 -9.86
C LYS A 113 4.50 13.00 -9.31
N SER A 114 4.61 11.98 -8.48
CA SER A 114 5.89 11.51 -7.99
C SER A 114 6.00 10.00 -8.18
N VAL A 115 7.24 9.52 -8.35
CA VAL A 115 7.54 8.11 -8.50
C VAL A 115 8.63 7.71 -7.53
N ALA A 116 8.72 6.42 -7.21
CA ALA A 116 9.74 5.91 -6.31
C ALA A 116 10.43 4.70 -6.94
N SER A 117 11.71 4.54 -6.60
CA SER A 117 12.49 3.36 -6.93
C SER A 117 13.00 2.74 -5.63
N ILE A 118 12.73 1.46 -5.47
CA ILE A 118 13.11 0.72 -4.25
C ILE A 118 14.16 -0.32 -4.59
#